data_11df4705ae7fac0213d63233a4e56a47
#
_entry.id   11df4705ae7fac0213d63233a4e56a47
#
_cell.length_a   1.000
_cell.length_b   1.000
_cell.length_c   1.000
_cell.angle_alpha   90.00
_cell.angle_beta   90.00
_cell.angle_gamma   90.00
#
_symmetry.space_group_name_H-M   'P 1'
#
loop_
_entity.id
_entity.type
_entity.pdbx_description
1 polymer ?
#
loop_
_entity_poly.entity_id
_entity_poly.type
_entity_poly.pdbx_seq_one_letter_code
_entity_poly.pdbx_strand_id
1 'polypeptide(L)'
;VDVYNDQEFTAHTNGKYYGVGNIHLDSELALGFVRERYSLTNGDGDRGRNQQKVISAIIQKLTSTEALKNFDAIMQSLQDSVQTNMPPETMMSLVNTQLESGGKYTVITRDLKGTGRMGLPSYAMPDSSLYMLEVDSNSLETLKTEIKDIMEGR
;
A
#
# COMPACT_ATOMS: atom_id res chain seq x y z
N VAL A 1 -11.98 -5.53 3.21
CA VAL A 1 -11.55 -5.32 1.81
C VAL A 1 -11.30 -6.65 1.13
N ASP A 2 -11.43 -6.68 -0.19
CA ASP A 2 -11.23 -7.88 -0.99
C ASP A 2 -9.96 -7.75 -1.80
N VAL A 3 -9.11 -8.78 -1.76
CA VAL A 3 -7.84 -8.81 -2.50
C VAL A 3 -7.67 -10.15 -3.20
N TYR A 4 -6.90 -10.17 -4.28
CA TYR A 4 -6.46 -11.43 -4.88
C TYR A 4 -5.12 -11.84 -4.27
N ASN A 5 -5.11 -13.00 -3.60
CA ASN A 5 -3.90 -13.62 -3.08
C ASN A 5 -3.33 -14.58 -4.12
N ASP A 6 -2.08 -14.38 -4.52
CA ASP A 6 -1.38 -15.15 -5.56
C ASP A 6 -0.52 -16.30 -5.00
N GLN A 7 -0.34 -16.36 -3.68
CA GLN A 7 0.35 -17.47 -3.01
C GLN A 7 -0.30 -17.80 -1.68
N GLU A 8 -0.43 -19.07 -1.36
CA GLU A 8 -0.92 -19.50 -0.06
C GLU A 8 0.14 -19.38 1.02
N PHE A 9 -0.27 -19.05 2.23
CA PHE A 9 0.60 -19.02 3.40
C PHE A 9 -0.19 -19.06 4.71
N THR A 10 0.50 -19.39 5.79
CA THR A 10 0.00 -19.20 7.17
C THR A 10 0.81 -18.07 7.80
N ALA A 11 0.13 -16.99 8.22
CA ALA A 11 0.82 -15.85 8.82
C ALA A 11 1.32 -16.17 10.23
N HIS A 12 2.58 -15.87 10.50
CA HIS A 12 3.20 -16.05 11.82
C HIS A 12 2.59 -15.12 12.88
N THR A 13 2.07 -13.97 12.46
CA THR A 13 1.56 -12.94 13.36
C THR A 13 0.23 -13.28 14.01
N ASN A 14 -0.64 -14.03 13.32
CA ASN A 14 -1.98 -14.39 13.83
C ASN A 14 -2.34 -15.86 13.64
N GLY A 15 -1.45 -16.69 13.07
CA GLY A 15 -1.68 -18.10 12.83
C GLY A 15 -2.78 -18.42 11.80
N LYS A 16 -3.28 -17.44 11.06
CA LYS A 16 -4.35 -17.64 10.08
C LYS A 16 -3.79 -18.09 8.74
N TYR A 17 -4.55 -18.94 8.06
CA TYR A 17 -4.26 -19.40 6.71
C TYR A 17 -4.90 -18.50 5.67
N TYR A 18 -4.15 -18.17 4.64
CA TYR A 18 -4.55 -17.35 3.49
C TYR A 18 -4.39 -18.18 2.22
N GLY A 19 -5.51 -18.65 1.66
CA GLY A 19 -5.52 -19.44 0.41
C GLY A 19 -5.30 -18.59 -0.83
N VAL A 20 -4.95 -19.24 -1.94
CA VAL A 20 -4.86 -18.58 -3.24
C VAL A 20 -6.26 -18.21 -3.76
N GLY A 21 -6.39 -17.04 -4.37
CA GLY A 21 -7.64 -16.56 -4.99
C GLY A 21 -8.16 -15.27 -4.36
N ASN A 22 -9.42 -14.97 -4.60
CA ASN A 22 -10.08 -13.82 -3.99
C ASN A 22 -10.40 -14.12 -2.53
N ILE A 23 -9.88 -13.30 -1.63
CA ILE A 23 -10.07 -13.42 -0.19
C ILE A 23 -10.61 -12.12 0.38
N HIS A 24 -11.52 -12.25 1.35
CA HIS A 24 -12.02 -11.12 2.12
C HIS A 24 -11.16 -10.93 3.36
N LEU A 25 -10.68 -9.72 3.55
CA LEU A 25 -9.86 -9.32 4.70
C LEU A 25 -10.66 -8.37 5.59
N ASP A 26 -10.99 -8.81 6.79
CA ASP A 26 -11.36 -7.94 7.90
C ASP A 26 -10.11 -7.28 8.51
N SER A 27 -10.25 -6.60 9.63
CA SER A 27 -9.13 -5.87 10.26
C SER A 27 -8.02 -6.82 10.76
N GLU A 28 -8.38 -7.96 11.35
CA GLU A 28 -7.41 -8.94 11.87
C GLU A 28 -6.70 -9.65 10.73
N LEU A 29 -7.45 -10.11 9.73
CA LEU A 29 -6.91 -10.77 8.56
C LEU A 29 -6.04 -9.82 7.72
N ALA A 30 -6.47 -8.57 7.53
CA ALA A 30 -5.67 -7.59 6.80
C ALA A 30 -4.32 -7.35 7.48
N LEU A 31 -4.30 -7.23 8.81
CA LEU A 31 -3.08 -7.00 9.56
C LEU A 31 -2.11 -8.18 9.45
N GLY A 32 -2.62 -9.42 9.55
CA GLY A 32 -1.82 -10.63 9.32
C GLY A 32 -1.26 -10.70 7.91
N PHE A 33 -2.10 -10.41 6.90
CA PHE A 33 -1.73 -10.44 5.49
C PHE A 33 -0.60 -9.45 5.14
N VAL A 34 -0.65 -8.22 5.64
CA VAL A 34 0.35 -7.17 5.33
C VAL A 34 1.63 -7.26 6.17
N ARG A 35 1.62 -8.03 7.26
CA ARG A 35 2.78 -8.20 8.13
C ARG A 35 3.57 -9.48 7.86
N GLU A 36 2.97 -10.45 7.17
CA GLU A 36 3.66 -11.71 6.91
C GLU A 36 4.89 -11.49 6.03
N ARG A 37 5.96 -12.21 6.37
CA ARG A 37 7.25 -12.18 5.67
C ARG A 37 7.87 -13.57 5.58
N TYR A 38 7.82 -14.34 6.66
CA TYR A 38 8.60 -15.57 6.81
C TYR A 38 8.06 -16.75 6.02
N SER A 39 6.74 -16.80 5.83
CA SER A 39 6.07 -17.83 5.03
C SER A 39 5.96 -17.49 3.55
N LEU A 40 6.44 -16.31 3.15
CA LEU A 40 6.36 -15.85 1.76
C LEU A 40 7.61 -16.23 0.97
N THR A 41 7.44 -16.56 -0.31
CA THR A 41 8.52 -17.05 -1.18
C THR A 41 9.68 -16.06 -1.30
N ASN A 42 9.38 -14.77 -1.49
CA ASN A 42 10.38 -13.70 -1.60
C ASN A 42 10.39 -12.79 -0.35
N GLY A 43 9.91 -13.28 0.78
CA GLY A 43 10.00 -12.63 2.08
C GLY A 43 9.50 -11.19 2.07
N ASP A 44 10.43 -10.25 2.23
CA ASP A 44 10.14 -8.82 2.34
C ASP A 44 9.52 -8.22 1.06
N GLY A 45 9.94 -8.68 -0.10
CA GLY A 45 9.38 -8.24 -1.38
C GLY A 45 7.90 -8.62 -1.53
N ASP A 46 7.52 -9.84 -1.15
CA ASP A 46 6.12 -10.28 -1.18
C ASP A 46 5.29 -9.56 -0.13
N ARG A 47 5.85 -9.29 1.06
CA ARG A 47 5.21 -8.44 2.06
C ARG A 47 4.87 -7.06 1.49
N GLY A 48 5.81 -6.43 0.79
CA GLY A 48 5.58 -5.15 0.11
C GLY A 48 4.44 -5.24 -0.90
N ARG A 49 4.40 -6.30 -1.71
CA ARG A 49 3.30 -6.54 -2.66
C ARG A 49 1.95 -6.75 -1.96
N ASN A 50 1.92 -7.48 -0.87
CA ASN A 50 0.70 -7.66 -0.08
C ASN A 50 0.20 -6.35 0.51
N GLN A 51 1.09 -5.48 0.99
CA GLN A 51 0.74 -4.12 1.43
C GLN A 51 0.14 -3.31 0.29
N GLN A 52 0.74 -3.34 -0.90
CA GLN A 52 0.22 -2.64 -2.08
C GLN A 52 -1.17 -3.13 -2.48
N LYS A 53 -1.43 -4.45 -2.43
CA LYS A 53 -2.77 -5.04 -2.72
C LYS A 53 -3.82 -4.47 -1.77
N VAL A 54 -3.54 -4.47 -0.46
CA VAL A 54 -4.48 -3.95 0.55
C VAL A 54 -4.69 -2.44 0.41
N ILE A 55 -3.63 -1.66 0.19
CA ILE A 55 -3.74 -0.21 -0.04
C ILE A 55 -4.60 0.07 -1.28
N SER A 56 -4.35 -0.65 -2.38
CA SER A 56 -5.14 -0.51 -3.61
C SER A 56 -6.61 -0.82 -3.40
N ALA A 57 -6.92 -1.89 -2.66
CA ALA A 57 -8.29 -2.27 -2.34
C ALA A 57 -8.99 -1.24 -1.43
N ILE A 58 -8.26 -0.66 -0.46
CA ILE A 58 -8.76 0.43 0.38
C ILE A 58 -9.08 1.66 -0.46
N ILE A 59 -8.16 2.09 -1.34
CA ILE A 59 -8.37 3.25 -2.22
C ILE A 59 -9.61 3.02 -3.09
N GLN A 60 -9.72 1.86 -3.74
CA GLN A 60 -10.89 1.53 -4.58
C GLN A 60 -12.19 1.56 -3.78
N LYS A 61 -12.20 1.06 -2.55
CA LYS A 61 -13.38 1.08 -1.69
C LYS A 61 -13.74 2.50 -1.25
N LEU A 62 -12.76 3.29 -0.81
CA LEU A 62 -12.96 4.67 -0.35
C LEU A 62 -13.39 5.62 -1.47
N THR A 63 -12.98 5.35 -2.71
CA THR A 63 -13.35 6.15 -3.88
C THR A 63 -14.60 5.64 -4.58
N SER A 64 -15.28 4.63 -4.03
CA SER A 64 -16.58 4.19 -4.52
C SER A 64 -17.65 5.26 -4.25
N THR A 65 -18.64 5.35 -5.12
CA THR A 65 -19.77 6.30 -4.96
C THR A 65 -20.48 6.15 -3.62
N GLU A 66 -20.58 4.92 -3.10
CA GLU A 66 -21.20 4.62 -1.81
C GLU A 66 -20.36 5.20 -0.64
N ALA A 67 -19.04 4.98 -0.66
CA ALA A 67 -18.15 5.51 0.37
C ALA A 67 -18.10 7.04 0.34
N LEU A 68 -18.06 7.64 -0.85
CA LEU A 68 -18.05 9.09 -0.99
C LEU A 68 -19.33 9.74 -0.46
N LYS A 69 -20.49 9.12 -0.64
CA LYS A 69 -21.76 9.57 -0.03
C LYS A 69 -21.78 9.50 1.49
N ASN A 70 -20.98 8.63 2.06
CA ASN A 70 -20.86 8.44 3.51
C ASN A 70 -19.54 9.01 4.07
N PHE A 71 -18.91 9.95 3.36
CA PHE A 71 -17.58 10.47 3.67
C PHE A 71 -17.47 11.02 5.11
N ASP A 72 -18.46 11.76 5.57
CA ASP A 72 -18.46 12.34 6.92
C ASP A 72 -18.41 11.25 8.00
N ALA A 73 -19.18 10.17 7.85
CA ALA A 73 -19.16 9.05 8.78
C ALA A 73 -17.81 8.31 8.77
N ILE A 74 -17.19 8.17 7.60
CA ILE A 74 -15.84 7.60 7.45
C ILE A 74 -14.82 8.48 8.16
N MET A 75 -14.85 9.79 7.93
CA MET A 75 -13.92 10.73 8.58
C MET A 75 -14.07 10.75 10.08
N GLN A 76 -15.29 10.69 10.62
CA GLN A 76 -15.52 10.56 12.06
C GLN A 76 -14.91 9.29 12.64
N SER A 77 -15.01 8.16 11.94
CA SER A 77 -14.43 6.89 12.39
C SER A 77 -12.89 6.87 12.35
N LEU A 78 -12.27 7.73 11.54
CA LEU A 78 -10.82 7.82 11.36
C LEU A 78 -10.18 8.94 12.19
N GLN A 79 -10.97 9.78 12.85
CA GLN A 79 -10.53 11.01 13.52
C GLN A 79 -9.37 10.80 14.49
N ASP A 80 -9.37 9.69 15.24
CA ASP A 80 -8.32 9.37 16.22
C ASP A 80 -7.14 8.59 15.61
N SER A 81 -7.26 8.16 14.35
CA SER A 81 -6.28 7.28 13.68
C SER A 81 -5.47 7.99 12.61
N VAL A 82 -5.93 9.15 12.12
CA VAL A 82 -5.31 9.89 11.02
C VAL A 82 -5.01 11.31 11.45
N GLN A 83 -3.74 11.71 11.33
CA GLN A 83 -3.34 13.11 11.48
C GLN A 83 -3.02 13.70 10.11
N THR A 84 -3.64 14.81 9.78
CA THR A 84 -3.41 15.52 8.51
C THR A 84 -3.48 17.03 8.72
N ASN A 85 -2.74 17.76 7.91
CA ASN A 85 -2.81 19.22 7.81
C ASN A 85 -3.72 19.68 6.67
N MET A 86 -4.41 18.76 5.98
CA MET A 86 -5.36 19.11 4.93
C MET A 86 -6.64 19.68 5.54
N PRO A 87 -7.06 20.90 5.17
CA PRO A 87 -8.31 21.46 5.65
C PRO A 87 -9.53 20.61 5.27
N PRO A 88 -10.55 20.49 6.14
CA PRO A 88 -11.77 19.74 5.84
C PRO A 88 -12.46 20.19 4.55
N GLU A 89 -12.46 21.48 4.25
CA GLU A 89 -13.05 22.04 3.03
C GLU A 89 -12.35 21.54 1.77
N THR A 90 -11.03 21.36 1.84
CA THR A 90 -10.25 20.80 0.72
C THR A 90 -10.59 19.33 0.52
N MET A 91 -10.74 18.56 1.59
CA MET A 91 -11.18 17.15 1.50
C MET A 91 -12.57 17.04 0.87
N MET A 92 -13.52 17.86 1.32
CA MET A 92 -14.88 17.89 0.74
C MET A 92 -14.89 18.31 -0.72
N SER A 93 -14.05 19.26 -1.10
CA SER A 93 -13.91 19.66 -2.50
C SER A 93 -13.43 18.51 -3.39
N LEU A 94 -12.44 17.73 -2.92
CA LEU A 94 -11.96 16.54 -3.63
C LEU A 94 -13.05 15.46 -3.76
N VAL A 95 -13.81 15.23 -2.68
CA VAL A 95 -14.95 14.29 -2.69
C VAL A 95 -16.02 14.71 -3.70
N ASN A 96 -16.41 15.98 -3.69
CA ASN A 96 -17.41 16.51 -4.62
C ASN A 96 -16.93 16.41 -6.07
N THR A 97 -15.69 16.80 -6.35
CA THR A 97 -15.10 16.65 -7.68
C THR A 97 -15.11 15.18 -8.13
N GLN A 98 -14.82 14.23 -7.25
CA GLN A 98 -14.87 12.82 -7.57
C GLN A 98 -16.31 12.33 -7.84
N LEU A 99 -17.28 12.79 -7.07
CA LEU A 99 -18.70 12.45 -7.28
C LEU A 99 -19.22 12.99 -8.62
N GLU A 100 -18.86 14.23 -8.96
CA GLU A 100 -19.26 14.90 -10.20
C GLU A 100 -18.59 14.26 -11.42
N SER A 101 -17.31 13.95 -11.34
CA SER A 101 -16.57 13.35 -12.45
C SER A 101 -16.97 11.90 -12.74
N GLY A 102 -17.45 11.18 -11.73
CA GLY A 102 -17.75 9.75 -11.82
C GLY A 102 -16.54 8.89 -12.19
N GLY A 103 -15.33 9.47 -12.18
CA GLY A 103 -14.09 8.83 -12.56
C GLY A 103 -13.67 7.74 -11.58
N LYS A 104 -12.97 6.74 -12.09
CA LYS A 104 -12.33 5.70 -11.25
C LYS A 104 -10.84 6.00 -11.15
N TYR A 105 -10.31 5.87 -9.95
CA TYR A 105 -8.86 5.91 -9.78
C TYR A 105 -8.21 4.63 -10.31
N THR A 106 -7.14 4.80 -11.05
CA THR A 106 -6.24 3.70 -11.44
C THR A 106 -5.07 3.71 -10.48
N VAL A 107 -4.97 2.66 -9.66
CA VAL A 107 -3.82 2.49 -8.76
C VAL A 107 -2.74 1.71 -9.50
N ILE A 108 -1.60 2.37 -9.72
CA ILE A 108 -0.43 1.77 -10.36
C ILE A 108 0.61 1.50 -9.26
N THR A 109 0.96 0.24 -9.09
CA THR A 109 1.98 -0.18 -8.12
C THR A 109 3.28 -0.49 -8.82
N ARG A 110 4.40 -0.14 -8.20
CA ARG A 110 5.74 -0.40 -8.70
C ARG A 110 6.66 -0.82 -7.55
N ASP A 111 7.60 -1.70 -7.86
CA ASP A 111 8.63 -2.12 -6.93
C ASP A 111 9.98 -1.55 -7.33
N LEU A 112 10.69 -0.95 -6.37
CA LEU A 112 12.07 -0.57 -6.54
C LEU A 112 12.94 -1.83 -6.50
N LYS A 113 13.69 -2.09 -7.57
CA LYS A 113 14.57 -3.25 -7.68
C LYS A 113 15.93 -2.99 -7.04
N GLY A 114 16.56 -4.05 -6.58
CA GLY A 114 17.90 -3.98 -6.01
C GLY A 114 18.40 -5.36 -5.57
N THR A 115 19.61 -5.37 -5.04
CA THR A 115 20.25 -6.58 -4.51
C THR A 115 20.40 -6.45 -3.00
N GLY A 116 19.92 -7.46 -2.27
CA GLY A 116 20.10 -7.50 -0.81
C GLY A 116 21.55 -7.78 -0.43
N ARG A 117 22.14 -6.96 0.43
CA ARG A 117 23.53 -7.10 0.91
C ARG A 117 23.65 -6.80 2.40
N MET A 118 24.59 -7.48 3.06
CA MET A 118 24.99 -7.18 4.43
C MET A 118 26.07 -6.09 4.45
N GLY A 119 26.06 -5.29 5.51
CA GLY A 119 27.14 -4.32 5.78
C GLY A 119 27.07 -3.03 4.96
N LEU A 120 25.94 -2.75 4.31
CA LEU A 120 25.75 -1.45 3.68
C LEU A 120 25.63 -0.34 4.74
N PRO A 121 26.19 0.86 4.50
CA PRO A 121 26.11 1.95 5.45
C PRO A 121 24.65 2.38 5.67
N SER A 122 24.29 2.58 6.93
CA SER A 122 22.98 3.10 7.33
C SER A 122 23.17 4.45 8.02
N TYR A 123 22.41 5.45 7.61
CA TYR A 123 22.42 6.75 8.27
C TYR A 123 21.97 6.67 9.74
N ALA A 124 20.97 5.83 10.00
CA ALA A 124 20.41 5.69 11.35
C ALA A 124 21.28 4.84 12.30
N MET A 125 22.07 3.91 11.74
CA MET A 125 22.91 2.97 12.50
C MET A 125 24.25 2.75 11.78
N PRO A 126 25.13 3.77 11.73
CA PRO A 126 26.36 3.73 10.92
C PRO A 126 27.37 2.67 11.34
N ASP A 127 27.37 2.29 12.63
CA ASP A 127 28.29 1.30 13.21
C ASP A 127 27.75 -0.14 13.15
N SER A 128 26.58 -0.34 12.55
CA SER A 128 25.95 -1.65 12.48
C SER A 128 26.03 -2.25 11.09
N SER A 129 26.37 -3.56 11.02
CA SER A 129 26.32 -4.33 9.78
C SER A 129 24.88 -4.79 9.55
N LEU A 130 24.11 -4.03 8.82
CA LEU A 130 22.70 -4.32 8.53
C LEU A 130 22.54 -4.94 7.15
N TYR A 131 21.50 -5.78 7.02
CA TYR A 131 21.02 -6.21 5.72
C TYR A 131 20.16 -5.09 5.12
N MET A 132 20.57 -4.61 3.96
CA MET A 132 19.88 -3.54 3.23
C MET A 132 19.78 -3.87 1.75
N LEU A 133 18.84 -3.24 1.07
CA LEU A 133 18.71 -3.31 -0.38
C LEU A 133 19.64 -2.29 -1.03
N GLU A 134 20.64 -2.76 -1.79
CA GLU A 134 21.40 -1.92 -2.70
C GLU A 134 20.55 -1.68 -3.94
N VAL A 135 20.09 -0.46 -4.09
CA VAL A 135 19.12 -0.09 -5.12
C VAL A 135 19.76 -0.13 -6.51
N ASP A 136 19.05 -0.74 -7.46
CA ASP A 136 19.38 -0.68 -8.87
C ASP A 136 19.12 0.73 -9.43
N SER A 137 20.18 1.38 -9.93
CA SER A 137 20.11 2.75 -10.41
C SER A 137 19.18 2.92 -11.62
N ASN A 138 19.10 1.93 -12.51
CA ASN A 138 18.21 2.00 -13.66
C ASN A 138 16.76 1.89 -13.23
N SER A 139 16.46 1.00 -12.26
CA SER A 139 15.14 0.89 -11.66
C SER A 139 14.71 2.20 -11.01
N LEU A 140 15.61 2.85 -10.28
CA LEU A 140 15.35 4.14 -9.62
C LEU A 140 15.04 5.25 -10.65
N GLU A 141 15.85 5.39 -11.69
CA GLU A 141 15.65 6.43 -12.71
C GLU A 141 14.38 6.18 -13.55
N THR A 142 14.06 4.91 -13.84
CA THR A 142 12.79 4.55 -14.49
C THR A 142 11.60 4.98 -13.66
N LEU A 143 11.59 4.65 -12.36
CA LEU A 143 10.49 5.03 -11.46
C LEU A 143 10.36 6.54 -11.28
N LYS A 144 11.47 7.27 -11.20
CA LYS A 144 11.44 8.74 -11.16
C LYS A 144 10.80 9.33 -12.40
N THR A 145 11.11 8.79 -13.57
CA THR A 145 10.55 9.23 -14.85
C THR A 145 9.06 8.93 -14.91
N GLU A 146 8.63 7.71 -14.56
CA GLU A 146 7.21 7.33 -14.52
C GLU A 146 6.40 8.24 -13.58
N ILE A 147 6.93 8.54 -12.37
CA ILE A 147 6.26 9.44 -11.43
C ILE A 147 6.12 10.84 -12.01
N LYS A 148 7.18 11.35 -12.64
CA LYS A 148 7.17 12.67 -13.27
C LYS A 148 6.14 12.73 -14.40
N ASP A 149 6.09 11.72 -15.26
CA ASP A 149 5.15 11.65 -16.38
C ASP A 149 3.69 11.62 -15.89
N ILE A 150 3.39 10.84 -14.84
CA ILE A 150 2.07 10.83 -14.21
C ILE A 150 1.70 12.21 -13.64
N MET A 151 2.65 12.88 -12.94
CA MET A 151 2.41 14.21 -12.37
C MET A 151 2.21 15.29 -13.43
N GLU A 152 2.79 15.14 -14.61
CA GLU A 152 2.66 16.06 -15.74
C GLU A 152 1.52 15.66 -16.70
N GLY A 153 0.76 14.60 -16.40
CA GLY A 153 -0.37 14.14 -17.20
C GLY A 153 0.03 13.50 -18.54
N ARG A 154 1.19 12.88 -18.57
CA ARG A 154 1.76 12.17 -19.74
C ARG A 154 1.68 10.66 -19.57
#